data_7f244dd838db04ee8d24faf12de7ea6c
#
_entry.id   7f244dd838db04ee8d24faf12de7ea6c
#
_cell.length_a   1.000
_cell.length_b   1.000
_cell.length_c   1.000
_cell.angle_alpha   90.00
_cell.angle_beta   90.00
_cell.angle_gamma   90.00
#
_symmetry.space_group_name_H-M   'P 1'
#
loop_
_entity.id
_entity.type
_entity.pdbx_description
1 polymer ?
#
loop_
_entity_poly.entity_id
_entity_poly.type
_entity_poly.pdbx_seq_one_letter_code
_entity_poly.pdbx_strand_id
1 'polypeptide(L)'
;RTYACDHSATDENPFSRIRAEEALILENRETLQRLFLIHGHQGSLLNDELYPLGRFLVRYLWRPLEIIGFTAPTGAGRSGKLVEKIEKQLCSYASGKNRIVIAGHTHRPVFASPGTCPYFNDGSCVHPQCITGLEIDQGSISLVRWSVTTTPKQILRISREILNGPQPLDSYP
;
A
#
# COMPACT_ATOMS: atom_id res chain seq x y z
N ARG A 1 -3.57 -7.93 16.34
CA ARG A 1 -2.46 -7.49 17.25
C ARG A 1 -2.35 -5.99 17.12
N THR A 2 -2.62 -5.29 18.20
CA THR A 2 -2.47 -3.82 18.27
C THR A 2 -0.99 -3.54 18.58
N TYR A 3 -0.29 -2.92 17.66
CA TYR A 3 1.06 -2.43 17.92
C TYR A 3 0.95 -1.08 18.60
N ALA A 4 0.96 -1.07 19.92
CA ALA A 4 1.22 0.14 20.67
C ALA A 4 2.72 0.45 20.54
N CYS A 5 3.06 1.55 19.90
CA CYS A 5 4.39 2.13 20.02
C CYS A 5 4.53 2.68 21.46
N ASP A 6 5.02 1.83 22.35
CA ASP A 6 5.38 2.22 23.70
C ASP A 6 6.72 2.98 23.64
N HIS A 7 6.62 4.27 23.38
CA HIS A 7 7.71 5.19 23.62
C HIS A 7 7.30 6.06 24.79
N SER A 8 7.84 5.73 25.97
CA SER A 8 7.93 6.66 27.09
C SER A 8 8.74 7.88 26.64
N ALA A 9 8.09 8.84 26.05
CA ALA A 9 8.69 10.08 25.61
C ALA A 9 7.74 11.22 25.93
N THR A 10 8.28 12.22 26.57
CA THR A 10 7.84 13.60 26.72
C THR A 10 6.60 14.00 25.93
N ASP A 11 5.72 14.77 26.51
CA ASP A 11 4.39 15.24 26.03
C ASP A 11 4.32 15.86 24.61
N GLU A 12 5.42 15.83 23.85
CA GLU A 12 5.56 16.45 22.52
C GLU A 12 5.65 15.45 21.35
N ASN A 13 5.42 14.15 21.56
CA ASN A 13 5.44 13.21 20.45
C ASN A 13 4.16 13.33 19.61
N PRO A 14 4.22 13.86 18.35
CA PRO A 14 3.06 14.03 17.50
C PRO A 14 2.38 12.69 17.13
N PHE A 15 3.05 11.57 17.35
CA PHE A 15 2.58 10.23 17.05
C PHE A 15 1.95 9.50 18.26
N SER A 16 1.92 10.11 19.45
CA SER A 16 1.40 9.49 20.68
C SER A 16 -0.09 9.11 20.61
N ARG A 17 -0.84 9.70 19.68
CA ARG A 17 -2.29 9.44 19.47
C ARG A 17 -2.57 8.58 18.25
N ILE A 18 -1.55 8.13 17.50
CA ILE A 18 -1.74 7.30 16.31
C ILE A 18 -1.86 5.84 16.75
N ARG A 19 -2.98 5.21 16.37
CA ARG A 19 -3.16 3.77 16.48
C ARG A 19 -2.77 3.13 15.15
N ALA A 20 -1.88 2.15 15.19
CA ALA A 20 -1.55 1.34 14.04
C ALA A 20 -2.41 0.07 14.04
N GLU A 21 -3.17 -0.14 12.98
CA GLU A 21 -4.05 -1.30 12.79
C GLU A 21 -3.55 -2.14 11.61
N GLU A 22 -3.76 -3.45 11.65
CA GLU A 22 -3.33 -4.36 10.58
C GLU A 22 -4.20 -4.25 9.33
N ALA A 23 -5.46 -3.86 9.50
CA ALA A 23 -6.43 -3.68 8.43
C ALA A 23 -7.48 -2.64 8.83
N LEU A 24 -8.07 -2.01 7.82
CA LEU A 24 -9.17 -1.06 7.97
C LEU A 24 -10.31 -1.46 7.04
N ILE A 25 -11.54 -1.41 7.55
CA ILE A 25 -12.74 -1.55 6.74
C ILE A 25 -13.43 -0.21 6.66
N LEU A 26 -13.55 0.32 5.45
CA LEU A 26 -14.39 1.47 5.16
C LEU A 26 -15.73 0.96 4.64
N GLU A 27 -16.82 1.45 5.23
CA GLU A 27 -18.18 1.11 4.81
C GLU A 27 -18.90 2.38 4.36
N ASN A 28 -19.42 2.35 3.15
CA ASN A 28 -20.33 3.38 2.69
C ASN A 28 -21.68 3.19 3.41
N ARG A 29 -22.14 4.19 4.15
CA ARG A 29 -23.37 4.10 4.95
C ARG A 29 -24.66 4.03 4.10
N GLU A 30 -24.61 4.50 2.87
CA GLU A 30 -25.77 4.52 1.98
C GLU A 30 -25.88 3.21 1.19
N THR A 31 -24.77 2.74 0.61
CA THR A 31 -24.74 1.55 -0.23
C THR A 31 -24.37 0.27 0.50
N LEU A 32 -23.89 0.38 1.76
CA LEU A 32 -23.33 -0.70 2.57
C LEU A 32 -22.12 -1.42 1.92
N GLN A 33 -21.59 -0.86 0.86
CA GLN A 33 -20.38 -1.38 0.20
C GLN A 33 -19.16 -1.24 1.11
N ARG A 34 -18.34 -2.26 1.16
CA ARG A 34 -17.18 -2.36 2.03
C ARG A 34 -15.88 -2.42 1.26
N LEU A 35 -14.97 -1.54 1.61
CA LEU A 35 -13.59 -1.52 1.13
C LEU A 35 -12.68 -2.07 2.23
N PHE A 36 -11.92 -3.10 1.92
CA PHE A 36 -10.97 -3.71 2.84
C PHE A 36 -9.56 -3.22 2.53
N LEU A 37 -9.00 -2.40 3.41
CA LEU A 37 -7.68 -1.80 3.26
C LEU A 37 -6.68 -2.55 4.12
N ILE A 38 -5.57 -2.98 3.51
CA ILE A 38 -4.47 -3.67 4.17
C ILE A 38 -3.13 -3.14 3.65
N HIS A 39 -2.07 -3.31 4.43
CA HIS A 39 -0.75 -2.94 3.92
C HIS A 39 -0.27 -3.88 2.80
N GLY A 40 -0.65 -5.15 2.82
CA GLY A 40 -0.30 -6.12 1.77
C GLY A 40 0.88 -7.04 2.12
N HIS A 41 1.54 -6.85 3.26
CA HIS A 41 2.61 -7.76 3.72
C HIS A 41 2.06 -9.12 4.19
N GLN A 42 0.79 -9.19 4.51
CA GLN A 42 0.09 -10.39 4.98
C GLN A 42 0.09 -11.54 3.95
N GLY A 43 0.36 -11.26 2.69
CA GLY A 43 0.54 -12.27 1.64
C GLY A 43 1.91 -12.96 1.63
N SER A 44 2.83 -12.59 2.52
CA SER A 44 4.17 -13.17 2.61
C SER A 44 4.34 -13.97 3.89
N LEU A 45 4.42 -15.30 3.78
CA LEU A 45 4.66 -16.22 4.93
C LEU A 45 5.93 -15.86 5.72
N LEU A 46 6.97 -15.36 5.04
CA LEU A 46 8.21 -14.92 5.68
C LEU A 46 8.01 -13.67 6.56
N ASN A 47 7.05 -12.84 6.23
CA ASN A 47 6.76 -11.65 7.02
C ASN A 47 5.79 -11.93 8.19
N ASP A 48 4.89 -12.89 8.04
CA ASP A 48 3.86 -13.19 9.06
C ASP A 48 4.35 -14.17 10.13
N GLU A 49 4.89 -15.32 9.73
CA GLU A 49 5.26 -16.38 10.67
C GLU A 49 6.68 -16.23 11.21
N LEU A 50 7.60 -15.72 10.38
CA LEU A 50 9.02 -15.56 10.76
C LEU A 50 9.41 -14.11 11.08
N TYR A 51 8.42 -13.24 11.29
CA TYR A 51 8.66 -11.83 11.61
C TYR A 51 9.68 -11.59 12.75
N PRO A 52 9.65 -12.31 13.90
CA PRO A 52 10.64 -12.11 14.94
C PRO A 52 12.05 -12.50 14.50
N LEU A 53 12.18 -13.60 13.74
CA LEU A 53 13.44 -14.05 13.18
C LEU A 53 13.95 -13.13 12.07
N GLY A 54 13.06 -12.69 11.19
CA GLY A 54 13.37 -11.73 10.14
C GLY A 54 13.86 -10.40 10.71
N ARG A 55 13.21 -9.90 11.77
CA ARG A 55 13.61 -8.69 12.49
C ARG A 55 14.98 -8.82 13.15
N PHE A 56 15.27 -9.96 13.76
CA PHE A 56 16.58 -10.26 14.34
C PHE A 56 17.67 -10.29 13.26
N LEU A 57 17.45 -11.00 12.16
CA LEU A 57 18.39 -11.10 11.04
C LEU A 57 18.65 -9.73 10.37
N VAL A 58 17.61 -8.93 10.18
CA VAL A 58 17.77 -7.58 9.61
C VAL A 58 18.56 -6.69 10.56
N ARG A 59 18.29 -6.75 11.87
CA ARG A 59 18.92 -5.87 12.84
C ARG A 59 20.40 -6.21 13.11
N TYR A 60 20.72 -7.49 13.20
CA TYR A 60 22.04 -7.95 13.68
C TYR A 60 22.95 -8.47 12.58
N LEU A 61 22.40 -8.93 11.46
CA LEU A 61 23.19 -9.43 10.34
C LEU A 61 23.16 -8.49 9.13
N TRP A 62 21.96 -8.00 8.76
CA TRP A 62 21.78 -7.27 7.51
C TRP A 62 22.25 -5.81 7.60
N ARG A 63 21.90 -5.07 8.64
CA ARG A 63 22.36 -3.69 8.84
C ARG A 63 23.90 -3.54 8.84
N PRO A 64 24.68 -4.37 9.56
CA PRO A 64 26.14 -4.34 9.44
C PRO A 64 26.65 -4.61 8.02
N LEU A 65 26.01 -5.53 7.28
CA LEU A 65 26.38 -5.83 5.88
C LEU A 65 26.09 -4.67 4.92
N GLU A 66 24.98 -3.94 5.12
CA GLU A 66 24.68 -2.72 4.35
C GLU A 66 25.72 -1.61 4.59
N ILE A 67 26.20 -1.46 5.83
CA ILE A 67 27.24 -0.49 6.16
C ILE A 67 28.57 -0.82 5.43
N ILE A 68 28.84 -2.10 5.16
CA ILE A 68 30.02 -2.56 4.42
C ILE A 68 29.79 -2.52 2.89
N GLY A 69 28.61 -2.07 2.43
CA GLY A 69 28.31 -1.89 1.00
C GLY A 69 27.56 -3.06 0.34
N PHE A 70 27.13 -4.07 1.09
CA PHE A 70 26.24 -5.11 0.57
C PHE A 70 24.81 -4.60 0.45
N THR A 71 24.35 -4.34 -0.76
CA THR A 71 22.96 -3.94 -1.03
C THR A 71 22.05 -5.17 -1.12
N ALA A 72 20.99 -5.20 -0.29
CA ALA A 72 20.02 -6.29 -0.29
C ALA A 72 19.27 -6.42 -1.62
N PRO A 73 19.25 -7.59 -2.24
CA PRO A 73 18.35 -7.83 -3.36
C PRO A 73 16.89 -8.08 -2.96
N THR A 74 16.55 -8.00 -1.67
CA THR A 74 15.34 -8.58 -1.08
C THR A 74 14.20 -7.59 -0.75
N GLY A 75 14.17 -6.39 -1.36
CA GLY A 75 12.96 -5.56 -1.27
C GLY A 75 11.77 -6.28 -1.95
N ALA A 76 10.63 -6.41 -1.25
CA ALA A 76 9.42 -7.05 -1.79
C ALA A 76 9.01 -6.51 -3.17
N GLY A 77 9.32 -5.24 -3.46
CA GLY A 77 9.10 -4.62 -4.78
C GLY A 77 10.12 -5.01 -5.86
N ARG A 78 11.22 -5.71 -5.52
CA ARG A 78 12.27 -6.07 -6.49
C ARG A 78 12.13 -7.48 -7.08
N SER A 79 11.49 -8.40 -6.39
CA SER A 79 11.25 -9.75 -6.90
C SER A 79 9.89 -9.82 -7.60
N GLY A 80 9.88 -9.72 -8.93
CA GLY A 80 8.64 -9.81 -9.72
C GLY A 80 7.81 -11.06 -9.42
N LYS A 81 8.46 -12.20 -9.15
CA LYS A 81 7.76 -13.46 -8.79
C LYS A 81 7.07 -13.38 -7.41
N LEU A 82 7.69 -12.71 -6.44
CA LEU A 82 7.09 -12.54 -5.12
C LEU A 82 5.90 -11.57 -5.18
N VAL A 83 6.05 -10.45 -5.89
CA VAL A 83 4.97 -9.50 -6.14
C VAL A 83 3.78 -10.20 -6.79
N GLU A 84 4.01 -10.95 -7.86
CA GLU A 84 2.96 -11.69 -8.56
C GLU A 84 2.25 -12.71 -7.66
N LYS A 85 3.00 -13.39 -6.78
CA LYS A 85 2.41 -14.32 -5.80
C LYS A 85 1.51 -13.60 -4.80
N ILE A 86 1.96 -12.46 -4.25
CA ILE A 86 1.18 -11.65 -3.33
C ILE A 86 -0.10 -11.14 -4.01
N GLU A 87 0.04 -10.57 -5.20
CA GLU A 87 -1.11 -10.08 -5.98
C GLU A 87 -2.13 -11.19 -6.27
N LYS A 88 -1.68 -12.38 -6.65
CA LYS A 88 -2.56 -13.54 -6.86
C LYS A 88 -3.29 -13.98 -5.60
N GLN A 89 -2.62 -13.98 -4.45
CA GLN A 89 -3.23 -14.34 -3.17
C GLN A 89 -4.29 -13.32 -2.74
N LEU A 90 -3.97 -12.02 -2.85
CA LEU A 90 -4.91 -10.95 -2.52
C LEU A 90 -6.10 -10.93 -3.48
N CYS A 91 -5.86 -11.17 -4.76
CA CYS A 91 -6.90 -11.33 -5.76
C CYS A 91 -7.82 -12.51 -5.47
N SER A 92 -7.26 -13.68 -5.16
CA SER A 92 -8.04 -14.86 -4.77
C SER A 92 -8.91 -14.61 -3.52
N TYR A 93 -8.35 -13.90 -2.54
CA TYR A 93 -9.09 -13.50 -1.34
C TYR A 93 -10.23 -12.52 -1.68
N ALA A 94 -9.96 -11.48 -2.48
CA ALA A 94 -10.95 -10.48 -2.89
C ALA A 94 -12.15 -11.15 -3.61
N SER A 95 -11.86 -12.00 -4.60
CA SER A 95 -12.89 -12.74 -5.34
C SER A 95 -13.63 -13.74 -4.47
N GLY A 96 -12.92 -14.51 -3.64
CA GLY A 96 -13.53 -15.53 -2.76
C GLY A 96 -14.41 -14.94 -1.66
N LYS A 97 -14.18 -13.71 -1.26
CA LYS A 97 -14.97 -12.99 -0.24
C LYS A 97 -15.96 -11.99 -0.85
N ASN A 98 -15.98 -11.84 -2.17
CA ASN A 98 -16.79 -10.85 -2.89
C ASN A 98 -16.63 -9.44 -2.27
N ARG A 99 -15.37 -8.96 -2.19
CA ARG A 99 -15.02 -7.70 -1.52
C ARG A 99 -13.96 -6.94 -2.31
N ILE A 100 -14.09 -5.64 -2.32
CA ILE A 100 -13.02 -4.76 -2.82
C ILE A 100 -11.87 -4.78 -1.81
N VAL A 101 -10.66 -5.13 -2.30
CA VAL A 101 -9.43 -5.12 -1.52
C VAL A 101 -8.50 -4.05 -2.07
N ILE A 102 -8.04 -3.17 -1.19
CA ILE A 102 -7.03 -2.16 -1.49
C ILE A 102 -5.78 -2.48 -0.67
N ALA A 103 -4.64 -2.58 -1.34
CA ALA A 103 -3.37 -2.86 -0.70
C ALA A 103 -2.25 -1.94 -1.20
N GLY A 104 -1.14 -1.91 -0.49
CA GLY A 104 0.13 -1.27 -0.86
C GLY A 104 1.26 -2.28 -0.96
N HIS A 105 2.40 -1.98 -0.31
CA HIS A 105 3.56 -2.83 -0.08
C HIS A 105 4.40 -3.21 -1.31
N THR A 106 3.77 -3.57 -2.43
CA THR A 106 4.49 -4.00 -3.63
C THR A 106 5.05 -2.84 -4.44
N HIS A 107 4.67 -1.60 -4.12
CA HIS A 107 5.02 -0.38 -4.84
C HIS A 107 4.67 -0.42 -6.34
N ARG A 108 3.76 -1.30 -6.72
CA ARG A 108 3.28 -1.47 -8.08
C ARG A 108 1.79 -1.15 -8.14
N PRO A 109 1.40 -0.02 -8.76
CA PRO A 109 -0.01 0.35 -8.81
C PRO A 109 -0.81 -0.64 -9.66
N VAL A 110 -1.97 -1.05 -9.16
CA VAL A 110 -2.90 -1.95 -9.84
C VAL A 110 -4.30 -1.35 -9.77
N PHE A 111 -4.99 -1.33 -10.89
CA PHE A 111 -6.38 -0.88 -10.99
C PHE A 111 -7.23 -1.98 -11.59
N ALA A 112 -8.21 -2.46 -10.82
CA ALA A 112 -9.12 -3.50 -11.26
C ALA A 112 -10.09 -2.98 -12.34
N SER A 113 -10.37 -3.81 -13.35
CA SER A 113 -11.46 -3.56 -14.28
C SER A 113 -12.75 -4.21 -13.75
N PRO A 114 -13.95 -3.65 -14.02
CA PRO A 114 -15.21 -4.29 -13.67
C PRO A 114 -15.30 -5.70 -14.26
N GLY A 115 -15.84 -6.63 -13.46
CA GLY A 115 -15.93 -8.05 -13.84
C GLY A 115 -14.63 -8.85 -13.70
N THR A 116 -13.52 -8.19 -13.31
CA THR A 116 -12.29 -8.88 -12.93
C THR A 116 -12.18 -8.98 -11.41
N CYS A 117 -11.03 -9.45 -10.94
CA CYS A 117 -10.73 -9.48 -9.52
C CYS A 117 -10.77 -8.07 -8.90
N PRO A 118 -11.58 -7.80 -7.87
CA PRO A 118 -11.73 -6.48 -7.25
C PRO A 118 -10.56 -6.14 -6.31
N TYR A 119 -9.34 -6.22 -6.84
CA TYR A 119 -8.09 -5.93 -6.16
C TYR A 119 -7.44 -4.67 -6.74
N PHE A 120 -7.10 -3.75 -5.86
CA PHE A 120 -6.42 -2.50 -6.17
C PHE A 120 -5.11 -2.41 -5.39
N ASN A 121 -4.12 -1.73 -5.97
CA ASN A 121 -2.91 -1.37 -5.26
C ASN A 121 -2.61 0.12 -5.50
N ASP A 122 -2.39 0.85 -4.41
CA ASP A 122 -2.15 2.29 -4.44
C ASP A 122 -0.77 2.68 -4.99
N GLY A 123 0.14 1.70 -5.12
CA GLY A 123 1.47 1.89 -5.65
C GLY A 123 2.47 2.37 -4.60
N SER A 124 3.03 3.56 -4.75
CA SER A 124 4.13 4.02 -3.92
C SER A 124 4.02 5.49 -3.54
N CYS A 125 4.23 5.79 -2.27
CA CYS A 125 4.39 7.15 -1.75
C CYS A 125 5.85 7.51 -1.41
N VAL A 126 6.81 6.62 -1.69
CA VAL A 126 8.24 6.82 -1.38
C VAL A 126 9.09 7.08 -2.62
N HIS A 127 8.48 7.23 -3.78
CA HIS A 127 9.22 7.56 -5.00
C HIS A 127 9.64 9.03 -5.00
N PRO A 128 10.90 9.36 -5.35
CA PRO A 128 11.42 10.73 -5.20
C PRO A 128 10.76 11.77 -6.10
N GLN A 129 10.15 11.38 -7.20
CA GLN A 129 9.59 12.30 -8.20
C GLN A 129 8.07 12.34 -8.24
N CYS A 130 7.42 11.30 -7.76
CA CYS A 130 5.97 11.20 -7.77
C CYS A 130 5.48 10.25 -6.69
N ILE A 131 4.23 10.40 -6.33
CA ILE A 131 3.48 9.44 -5.53
C ILE A 131 2.28 8.96 -6.33
N THR A 132 1.90 7.70 -6.13
CA THR A 132 0.65 7.16 -6.66
C THR A 132 -0.30 6.86 -5.51
N GLY A 133 -1.59 6.88 -5.79
CA GLY A 133 -2.61 6.59 -4.79
C GLY A 133 -3.96 6.36 -5.44
N LEU A 134 -4.88 5.85 -4.64
CA LEU A 134 -6.28 5.68 -5.02
C LEU A 134 -7.09 6.81 -4.41
N GLU A 135 -7.87 7.49 -5.23
CA GLU A 135 -8.81 8.52 -4.80
C GLU A 135 -10.23 8.01 -4.98
N ILE A 136 -11.05 8.20 -3.96
CA ILE A 136 -12.48 7.87 -3.99
C ILE A 136 -13.22 9.18 -3.82
N ASP A 137 -13.98 9.55 -4.84
CA ASP A 137 -14.78 10.76 -4.86
C ASP A 137 -16.13 10.49 -5.51
N GLN A 138 -17.20 10.96 -4.87
CA GLN A 138 -18.60 10.83 -5.35
C GLN A 138 -18.93 9.40 -5.82
N GLY A 139 -18.53 8.37 -5.06
CA GLY A 139 -18.80 6.97 -5.36
C GLY A 139 -17.98 6.39 -6.50
N SER A 140 -16.97 7.09 -7.00
CA SER A 140 -16.06 6.62 -8.04
C SER A 140 -14.64 6.49 -7.51
N ILE A 141 -13.90 5.49 -8.00
CA ILE A 141 -12.50 5.25 -7.67
C ILE A 141 -11.61 5.59 -8.86
N SER A 142 -10.47 6.23 -8.59
CA SER A 142 -9.45 6.58 -9.59
C SER A 142 -8.07 6.25 -9.06
N LEU A 143 -7.20 5.74 -9.92
CA LEU A 143 -5.77 5.65 -9.66
C LEU A 143 -5.12 6.94 -10.17
N VAL A 144 -4.44 7.64 -9.30
CA VAL A 144 -3.84 8.95 -9.61
C VAL A 144 -2.36 8.97 -9.37
N ARG A 145 -1.68 9.85 -10.07
CA ARG A 145 -0.27 10.19 -9.86
C ARG A 145 -0.16 11.67 -9.53
N TRP A 146 0.50 11.96 -8.43
CA TRP A 146 0.89 13.30 -8.05
C TRP A 146 2.39 13.47 -8.25
N SER A 147 2.80 14.52 -8.90
CA SER A 147 4.21 14.79 -9.21
C SER A 147 4.53 16.28 -9.12
N VAL A 148 5.80 16.57 -8.85
CA VAL A 148 6.32 17.94 -8.98
C VAL A 148 6.81 18.13 -10.41
N THR A 149 6.25 19.11 -11.10
CA THR A 149 6.60 19.45 -12.49
C THR A 149 7.05 20.89 -12.58
N THR A 150 7.74 21.23 -13.67
CA THR A 150 8.19 22.60 -13.93
C THR A 150 7.37 23.21 -15.05
N THR A 151 6.86 24.40 -14.83
CA THR A 151 6.19 25.17 -15.89
C THR A 151 7.24 25.69 -16.91
N PRO A 152 6.80 26.13 -18.12
CA PRO A 152 7.70 26.79 -19.09
C PRO A 152 8.44 28.01 -18.53
N LYS A 153 7.91 28.64 -17.48
CA LYS A 153 8.54 29.76 -16.75
C LYS A 153 9.46 29.30 -15.62
N GLN A 154 9.85 28.02 -15.58
CA GLN A 154 10.71 27.41 -14.56
C GLN A 154 10.16 27.50 -13.12
N ILE A 155 8.84 27.61 -12.97
CA ILE A 155 8.18 27.59 -11.66
C ILE A 155 7.74 26.17 -11.36
N LEU A 156 8.07 25.66 -10.18
CA LEU A 156 7.61 24.37 -9.70
C LEU A 156 6.09 24.40 -9.44
N ARG A 157 5.42 23.35 -9.86
CA ARG A 157 4.01 23.14 -9.55
C ARG A 157 3.75 21.67 -9.23
N ILE A 158 2.71 21.43 -8.46
CA ILE A 158 2.17 20.08 -8.25
C ILE A 158 1.23 19.77 -9.41
N SER A 159 1.43 18.62 -10.03
CA SER A 159 0.58 18.08 -11.10
C SER A 159 -0.12 16.83 -10.61
N ARG A 160 -1.43 16.74 -10.86
CA ARG A 160 -2.26 15.56 -10.65
C ARG A 160 -2.66 14.98 -12.01
N GLU A 161 -2.45 13.70 -12.18
CA GLU A 161 -2.77 12.95 -13.39
C GLU A 161 -3.57 11.71 -13.04
N ILE A 162 -4.65 11.45 -13.76
CA ILE A 162 -5.43 10.21 -13.62
C ILE A 162 -4.76 9.15 -14.49
N LEU A 163 -4.28 8.08 -13.88
CA LEU A 163 -3.67 6.95 -14.57
C LEU A 163 -4.73 5.94 -15.02
N ASN A 164 -5.78 5.74 -14.18
CA ASN A 164 -6.91 4.88 -14.47
C ASN A 164 -8.17 5.38 -13.77
N GLY A 165 -9.33 5.11 -14.32
CA GLY A 165 -10.62 5.58 -13.82
C GLY A 165 -11.00 6.96 -14.39
N PRO A 166 -11.96 7.68 -13.80
CA PRO A 166 -12.81 7.25 -12.68
C PRO A 166 -13.71 6.06 -13.05
N GLN A 167 -13.88 5.13 -12.14
CA GLN A 167 -14.74 3.97 -12.28
C GLN A 167 -15.74 3.93 -11.11
N PRO A 168 -17.05 3.82 -11.35
CA PRO A 168 -18.03 3.73 -10.29
C PRO A 168 -17.77 2.53 -9.37
N LEU A 169 -17.84 2.72 -8.06
CA LEU A 169 -17.61 1.66 -7.08
C LEU A 169 -18.69 0.59 -7.10
N ASP A 170 -19.92 0.92 -7.48
CA ASP A 170 -21.04 -0.01 -7.63
C ASP A 170 -20.85 -1.02 -8.79
N SER A 171 -19.88 -0.78 -9.68
CA SER A 171 -19.49 -1.74 -10.71
C SER A 171 -18.66 -2.91 -10.15
N TYR A 172 -18.32 -2.88 -8.86
CA TYR A 172 -17.62 -3.94 -8.13
C TYR A 172 -18.52 -4.53 -7.04
N PRO A 173 -18.20 -5.71 -6.51
CA PRO A 173 -18.98 -6.38 -5.48
C PRO A 173 -19.00 -5.64 -4.14
#